data_fd7d46bbac614697e69201b6af01c663
#
_entry.id   fd7d46bbac614697e69201b6af01c663
#
_cell.length_a   1.000
_cell.length_b   1.000
_cell.length_c   1.000
_cell.angle_alpha   90.00
_cell.angle_beta   90.00
_cell.angle_gamma   90.00
#
_symmetry.space_group_name_H-M   'P 1'
#
loop_
_entity.id
_entity.type
_entity.pdbx_description
1 polymer ?
#
loop_
_entity_poly.entity_id
_entity_poly.type
_entity_poly.pdbx_seq_one_letter_code
_entity_poly.pdbx_strand_id
1 'polypeptide(L)'
;MTPKLTLYTRKDCCLCAEMRAVVHEVAAQIPLEIDEIDIDQSAELRAKFTDEIPILWIDGRKAFKYRVTKKELEQRLRRKSGRSYLRWFKERP
;
A
#
# COMPACT_ATOMS: atom_id res chain seq x y z
N MET A 1 -14.32 -8.42 -3.15
CA MET A 1 -12.97 -8.65 -3.65
C MET A 1 -11.94 -7.94 -2.79
N THR A 2 -10.78 -8.54 -2.67
CA THR A 2 -9.75 -8.03 -1.77
C THR A 2 -8.73 -7.20 -2.55
N PRO A 3 -8.52 -5.93 -2.19
CA PRO A 3 -7.51 -5.11 -2.86
C PRO A 3 -6.12 -5.68 -2.65
N LYS A 4 -5.28 -5.56 -3.66
CA LYS A 4 -3.89 -5.98 -3.58
C LYS A 4 -3.00 -4.76 -3.49
N LEU A 5 -2.21 -4.69 -2.42
CA LEU A 5 -1.25 -3.62 -2.21
C LEU A 5 0.15 -4.14 -2.47
N THR A 6 0.91 -3.41 -3.29
CA THR A 6 2.31 -3.73 -3.55
C THR A 6 3.14 -2.59 -3.00
N LEU A 7 4.00 -2.92 -2.05
CA LEU A 7 4.85 -1.94 -1.39
C LEU A 7 6.29 -2.16 -1.83
N TYR A 8 6.85 -1.19 -2.56
CA TYR A 8 8.25 -1.24 -2.97
C TYR A 8 9.09 -0.56 -1.90
N THR A 9 10.04 -1.30 -1.36
CA THR A 9 10.86 -0.86 -0.24
C THR A 9 12.32 -1.12 -0.49
N ARG A 10 13.13 -0.75 0.50
CA ARG A 10 14.56 -0.93 0.49
C ARG A 10 15.01 -1.16 1.92
N LYS A 11 16.13 -1.86 2.12
CA LYS A 11 16.69 -2.05 3.45
C LYS A 11 17.11 -0.73 4.05
N ASP A 12 17.07 -0.65 5.37
CA ASP A 12 17.53 0.52 6.13
C ASP A 12 16.82 1.82 5.72
N CYS A 13 15.55 1.70 5.39
CA CYS A 13 14.73 2.84 4.98
C CYS A 13 13.69 3.14 6.07
N CYS A 14 13.85 4.26 6.75
CA CYS A 14 12.93 4.65 7.82
C CYS A 14 11.52 4.89 7.30
N LEU A 15 11.41 5.58 6.16
CA LEU A 15 10.11 5.86 5.57
C LEU A 15 9.41 4.58 5.09
N CYS A 16 10.20 3.61 4.65
CA CYS A 16 9.65 2.32 4.25
C CYS A 16 9.03 1.61 5.46
N ALA A 17 9.71 1.67 6.59
CA ALA A 17 9.20 1.07 7.82
C ALA A 17 7.92 1.76 8.28
N GLU A 18 7.85 3.08 8.16
CA GLU A 18 6.65 3.83 8.53
C GLU A 18 5.48 3.45 7.63
N MET A 19 5.70 3.39 6.33
CA MET A 19 4.64 3.04 5.40
C MET A 19 4.19 1.59 5.60
N ARG A 20 5.13 0.69 5.86
CA ARG A 20 4.80 -0.70 6.15
C ARG A 20 3.88 -0.80 7.37
N ALA A 21 4.19 -0.04 8.41
CA ALA A 21 3.39 -0.04 9.63
C ALA A 21 1.95 0.42 9.35
N VAL A 22 1.80 1.48 8.55
CA VAL A 22 0.48 1.99 8.19
C VAL A 22 -0.31 0.94 7.41
N VAL A 23 0.34 0.31 6.43
CA VAL A 23 -0.31 -0.71 5.61
C VAL A 23 -0.81 -1.87 6.47
N HIS A 24 0.02 -2.35 7.39
CA HIS A 24 -0.36 -3.46 8.25
C HIS A 24 -1.44 -3.06 9.25
N GLU A 25 -1.41 -1.84 9.71
CA GLU A 25 -2.44 -1.34 10.61
C GLU A 25 -3.81 -1.30 9.92
N VAL A 26 -3.83 -0.86 8.67
CA VAL A 26 -5.07 -0.85 7.89
C VAL A 26 -5.51 -2.29 7.58
N ALA A 27 -4.56 -3.16 7.29
CA ALA A 27 -4.86 -4.57 6.99
C ALA A 27 -5.49 -5.29 8.17
N ALA A 28 -5.24 -4.82 9.38
CA ALA A 28 -5.85 -5.41 10.57
C ALA A 28 -7.36 -5.15 10.63
N GLN A 29 -7.84 -4.15 9.94
CA GLN A 29 -9.25 -3.76 9.96
C GLN A 29 -9.96 -4.03 8.64
N ILE A 30 -9.22 -3.99 7.54
CA ILE A 30 -9.76 -4.11 6.19
C ILE A 30 -9.02 -5.23 5.48
N PRO A 31 -9.71 -6.22 4.92
CA PRO A 31 -9.02 -7.31 4.22
C PRO A 31 -8.19 -6.80 3.05
N LEU A 32 -6.92 -7.12 3.06
CA LEU A 32 -5.97 -6.70 2.02
C LEU A 32 -5.02 -7.83 1.71
N GLU A 33 -4.55 -7.88 0.46
CA GLU A 33 -3.39 -8.69 0.09
C GLU A 33 -2.20 -7.75 0.02
N ILE A 34 -1.11 -8.12 0.66
CA ILE A 34 0.09 -7.28 0.72
C ILE A 34 1.28 -8.02 0.15
N ASP A 35 1.91 -7.41 -0.86
CA ASP A 35 3.21 -7.85 -1.38
C ASP A 35 4.22 -6.77 -1.06
N GLU A 36 5.29 -7.16 -0.39
CA GLU A 36 6.39 -6.22 -0.14
C GLU A 36 7.57 -6.65 -0.99
N ILE A 37 8.09 -5.74 -1.80
CA ILE A 37 9.15 -6.02 -2.75
C ILE A 37 10.35 -5.14 -2.45
N ASP A 38 11.50 -5.76 -2.23
CA ASP A 38 12.76 -5.05 -2.02
C ASP A 38 13.34 -4.71 -3.39
N ILE A 39 13.46 -3.44 -3.71
CA ILE A 39 13.93 -3.04 -5.04
C ILE A 39 15.40 -3.39 -5.27
N ASP A 40 16.15 -3.64 -4.21
CA ASP A 40 17.57 -4.01 -4.34
C ASP A 40 17.76 -5.44 -4.86
N GLN A 41 16.70 -6.22 -4.94
CA GLN A 41 16.77 -7.56 -5.51
C GLN A 41 16.80 -7.57 -7.03
N SER A 42 16.56 -6.43 -7.66
CA SER A 42 16.49 -6.34 -9.10
C SER A 42 17.13 -5.03 -9.57
N ALA A 43 18.10 -5.14 -10.49
CA ALA A 43 18.72 -3.94 -11.08
C ALA A 43 17.68 -3.08 -11.80
N GLU A 44 16.70 -3.74 -12.42
CA GLU A 44 15.63 -3.06 -13.14
C GLU A 44 14.77 -2.23 -12.19
N LEU A 45 14.40 -2.83 -11.05
CA LEU A 45 13.58 -2.12 -10.06
C LEU A 45 14.35 -0.96 -9.43
N ARG A 46 15.64 -1.16 -9.15
CA ARG A 46 16.46 -0.07 -8.62
C ARG A 46 16.51 1.10 -9.58
N ALA A 47 16.75 0.82 -10.85
CA ALA A 47 16.82 1.87 -11.87
C ALA A 47 15.51 2.64 -11.96
N LYS A 48 14.40 1.93 -11.76
CA LYS A 48 13.07 2.51 -11.93
C LYS A 48 12.62 3.31 -10.71
N PHE A 49 12.94 2.83 -9.50
CA PHE A 49 12.32 3.34 -8.28
C PHE A 49 13.28 3.91 -7.24
N THR A 50 14.57 4.00 -7.54
CA THR A 50 15.57 4.41 -6.53
C THR A 50 15.18 5.69 -5.79
N ASP A 51 14.67 6.67 -6.50
CA ASP A 51 14.36 7.98 -5.91
C ASP A 51 12.90 8.13 -5.48
N GLU A 52 12.14 7.06 -5.54
CA GLU A 52 10.69 7.15 -5.27
C GLU A 52 10.21 6.27 -4.13
N ILE A 53 11.08 5.55 -3.47
CA ILE A 53 10.66 4.64 -2.40
C ILE A 53 10.48 5.37 -1.08
N PRO A 54 9.60 4.86 -0.22
CA PRO A 54 8.66 3.76 -0.49
C PRO A 54 7.54 4.17 -1.45
N ILE A 55 7.11 3.22 -2.27
CA ILE A 55 5.98 3.44 -3.17
C ILE A 55 4.92 2.40 -2.87
N LEU A 56 3.69 2.85 -2.73
CA LEU A 56 2.56 1.95 -2.52
C LEU A 56 1.69 1.94 -3.77
N TRP A 57 1.50 0.75 -4.32
CA TRP A 57 0.62 0.53 -5.46
C TRP A 57 -0.63 -0.21 -4.99
N ILE A 58 -1.76 0.16 -5.53
CA ILE A 58 -3.04 -0.47 -5.23
C ILE A 58 -3.60 -1.02 -6.53
N ASP A 59 -3.77 -2.34 -6.58
CA ASP A 59 -4.31 -3.05 -7.77
C ASP A 59 -3.59 -2.65 -9.06
N GLY A 60 -2.27 -2.56 -8.98
CA GLY A 60 -1.44 -2.28 -10.13
C GLY A 60 -1.30 -0.82 -10.51
N ARG A 61 -1.78 0.09 -9.67
CA ARG A 61 -1.66 1.53 -9.92
C ARG A 61 -0.93 2.22 -8.79
N LYS A 62 -0.02 3.11 -9.15
CA LYS A 62 0.72 3.89 -8.16
C LYS A 62 -0.25 4.77 -7.37
N ALA A 63 -0.20 4.69 -6.05
CA ALA A 63 -1.12 5.42 -5.19
C ALA A 63 -0.42 6.43 -4.30
N PHE A 64 0.65 6.03 -3.61
CA PHE A 64 1.33 6.91 -2.67
C PHE A 64 2.84 6.75 -2.76
N LYS A 65 3.56 7.84 -2.52
CA LYS A 65 5.02 7.85 -2.43
C LYS A 65 5.46 8.44 -1.10
N TYR A 66 6.54 7.92 -0.56
CA TYR A 66 7.22 8.42 0.63
C TYR A 66 6.43 8.28 1.92
N ARG A 67 5.24 8.81 2.00
CA ARG A 67 4.43 8.76 3.20
C ARG A 67 2.97 8.54 2.86
N VAL A 68 2.27 7.91 3.79
CA VAL A 68 0.83 7.76 3.71
C VAL A 68 0.30 7.69 5.13
N THR A 69 -0.85 8.30 5.38
CA THR A 69 -1.52 8.16 6.67
C THR A 69 -2.55 7.06 6.58
N LYS A 70 -2.91 6.52 7.74
CA LYS A 70 -3.96 5.51 7.82
C LYS A 70 -5.25 6.01 7.18
N LYS A 71 -5.61 7.24 7.49
CA LYS A 71 -6.84 7.85 6.96
C LYS A 71 -6.80 7.98 5.44
N GLU A 72 -5.67 8.43 4.89
CA GLU A 72 -5.52 8.56 3.45
C GLU A 72 -5.64 7.22 2.76
N LEU A 73 -5.01 6.20 3.32
CA LEU A 73 -5.05 4.87 2.73
C LEU A 73 -6.46 4.30 2.78
N GLU A 74 -7.14 4.44 3.91
CA GLU A 74 -8.52 3.97 4.03
C GLU A 74 -9.45 4.65 3.04
N GLN A 75 -9.30 5.95 2.87
CA GLN A 75 -10.12 6.70 1.92
C GLN A 75 -9.87 6.25 0.49
N ARG A 76 -8.61 6.03 0.15
CA ARG A 76 -8.26 5.59 -1.19
C ARG A 76 -8.81 4.19 -1.47
N LEU A 77 -8.74 3.31 -0.49
CA LEU A 77 -9.26 1.95 -0.65
C LEU A 77 -10.78 1.95 -0.84
N ARG A 78 -11.49 2.78 -0.10
CA ARG A 78 -12.93 2.89 -0.27
C ARG A 78 -13.32 3.33 -1.67
N ARG A 79 -12.63 4.35 -2.18
CA ARG A 79 -12.89 4.86 -3.51
C ARG A 79 -12.53 3.84 -4.58
N LYS A 80 -11.36 3.25 -4.43
CA LYS A 80 -10.81 2.31 -5.39
C LYS A 80 -11.65 1.06 -5.52
N SER A 81 -12.10 0.53 -4.39
CA SER A 81 -12.84 -0.72 -4.37
C SER A 81 -14.31 -0.55 -4.77
N GLY A 82 -14.75 0.68 -4.87
CA GLY A 82 -16.07 0.98 -5.36
C GLY A 82 -17.18 0.57 -4.41
N ARG A 83 -18.33 0.29 -5.01
CA ARG A 83 -19.56 0.06 -4.26
C ARG A 83 -19.50 -1.16 -3.35
N SER A 84 -18.91 -2.24 -3.80
CA SER A 84 -18.82 -3.46 -3.00
C SER A 84 -18.05 -3.21 -1.71
N TYR A 85 -16.98 -2.46 -1.82
CA TYR A 85 -16.15 -2.18 -0.68
C TYR A 85 -16.89 -1.28 0.33
N LEU A 86 -17.59 -0.29 -0.18
CA LEU A 86 -18.37 0.59 0.67
C LEU A 86 -19.47 -0.17 1.39
N ARG A 87 -20.12 -1.11 0.70
CA ARG A 87 -21.14 -1.95 1.31
C ARG A 87 -20.55 -2.75 2.47
N TRP A 88 -19.41 -3.38 2.25
CA TRP A 88 -18.75 -4.16 3.28
C TRP A 88 -18.49 -3.31 4.53
N PHE A 89 -18.02 -2.09 4.31
CA PHE A 89 -17.73 -1.16 5.37
C PHE A 89 -18.97 -0.79 6.18
N LYS A 90 -20.05 -0.49 5.48
CA LYS A 90 -21.28 -0.07 6.12
C LYS A 90 -21.99 -1.18 6.89
N GLU A 91 -21.85 -2.39 6.42
CA GLU A 91 -22.52 -3.53 7.04
C GLU A 91 -21.79 -4.07 8.27
N ARG A 92 -20.60 -3.61 8.52
CA ARG A 92 -19.87 -4.03 9.72
C ARG A 92 -20.49 -3.39 10.95
N PRO A 93 -20.73 -4.23 11.97
CA PRO A 93 -21.22 -3.70 13.24
C PRO A 93 -20.18 -2.84 13.93
#